data_3fd8dd63a64d146133cf2889f46bc377
#
_entry.id   3fd8dd63a64d146133cf2889f46bc377
#
_cell.length_a   1.000
_cell.length_b   1.000
_cell.length_c   1.000
_cell.angle_alpha   90.00
_cell.angle_beta   90.00
_cell.angle_gamma   90.00
#
_symmetry.space_group_name_H-M   'P 1'
#
loop_
_entity.id
_entity.type
_entity.pdbx_description
1 polymer ?
#
loop_
_entity_poly.entity_id
_entity_poly.type
_entity_poly.pdbx_seq_one_letter_code
_entity_poly.pdbx_strand_id
1 'polypeptide(L)'
;MKTPEHNKTTMELKESDFQKISRLVHEQCGINLHDGKKELVKARLSKRLREGNFASFSDYYRHVTTDEGQDELVMMIDSLSTNLTYFFREFGHFKTLRSVLPEMAAARNGDRKGARLQIWSAACSSGEEPYSLAITLREVLGNKPVPVSILATDISTRVLDTAIRGIYPRERMKDVSDQILKTYFRYGSGKWTGFYQVKKEIRDMVRFLRFNLMDLPPADFASDVIFCRNVMIYFDKPTQEMLVNRLYRILNKDGYCFVGHSESLTGLAHPFNYVEPSVYRK
;
A
#
# COMPACT_ATOMS: atom_id res chain seq x y z
N MET A 1 40.54 30.18 14.70
CA MET A 1 39.86 29.44 13.62
C MET A 1 38.36 29.46 13.91
N LYS A 2 37.61 30.25 13.17
CA LYS A 2 36.11 30.29 13.27
C LYS A 2 35.58 29.10 12.51
N THR A 3 34.83 28.22 13.19
CA THR A 3 34.02 27.18 12.58
C THR A 3 32.99 27.83 11.66
N PRO A 4 32.77 27.36 10.42
CA PRO A 4 31.74 27.93 9.57
C PRO A 4 30.37 27.59 10.15
N GLU A 5 29.63 28.62 10.56
CA GLU A 5 28.20 28.53 10.83
C GLU A 5 27.51 28.02 9.57
N HIS A 6 27.01 26.81 9.61
CA HIS A 6 26.08 26.28 8.61
C HIS A 6 24.80 27.11 8.69
N ASN A 7 24.77 28.12 7.83
CA ASN A 7 23.58 28.93 7.61
C ASN A 7 22.45 27.99 7.13
N LYS A 8 21.57 27.58 8.05
CA LYS A 8 20.34 26.83 7.75
C LYS A 8 19.38 27.77 7.04
N THR A 9 19.68 28.10 5.78
CA THR A 9 18.72 28.77 4.92
C THR A 9 17.53 27.83 4.76
N THR A 10 16.46 28.10 5.47
CA THR A 10 15.22 27.36 5.33
C THR A 10 14.68 27.67 3.94
N MET A 11 14.79 26.73 3.01
CA MET A 11 14.27 26.91 1.65
C MET A 11 12.77 27.18 1.75
N GLU A 12 12.34 28.32 1.22
CA GLU A 12 10.93 28.71 1.21
C GLU A 12 10.20 28.00 0.07
N LEU A 13 9.08 27.34 0.36
CA LEU A 13 8.18 26.81 -0.65
C LEU A 13 7.18 27.90 -1.03
N LYS A 14 7.40 28.57 -2.18
CA LYS A 14 6.50 29.56 -2.73
C LYS A 14 5.16 28.91 -3.12
N GLU A 15 4.09 29.70 -3.11
CA GLU A 15 2.77 29.23 -3.49
C GLU A 15 2.75 28.66 -4.92
N SER A 16 3.40 29.36 -5.86
CA SER A 16 3.51 28.92 -7.26
C SER A 16 4.21 27.56 -7.41
N ASP A 17 5.24 27.30 -6.59
CA ASP A 17 5.98 26.02 -6.65
C ASP A 17 5.15 24.90 -6.00
N PHE A 18 4.44 25.21 -4.88
CA PHE A 18 3.52 24.26 -4.26
C PHE A 18 2.42 23.81 -5.24
N GLN A 19 1.78 24.74 -5.96
CA GLN A 19 0.74 24.43 -6.92
C GLN A 19 1.26 23.57 -8.09
N LYS A 20 2.48 23.83 -8.58
CA LYS A 20 3.12 23.01 -9.61
C LYS A 20 3.40 21.59 -9.12
N ILE A 21 3.98 21.46 -7.91
CA ILE A 21 4.27 20.17 -7.29
C ILE A 21 2.97 19.41 -7.02
N SER A 22 1.94 20.08 -6.48
CA SER A 22 0.63 19.47 -6.21
C SER A 22 0.00 18.90 -7.48
N ARG A 23 0.01 19.67 -8.58
CA ARG A 23 -0.50 19.21 -9.87
C ARG A 23 0.29 18.02 -10.40
N LEU A 24 1.62 18.09 -10.39
CA LEU A 24 2.47 16.99 -10.84
C LEU A 24 2.19 15.69 -10.05
N VAL A 25 2.12 15.78 -8.73
CA VAL A 25 1.85 14.62 -7.87
C VAL A 25 0.46 14.06 -8.14
N HIS A 26 -0.56 14.91 -8.33
CA HIS A 26 -1.89 14.47 -8.69
C HIS A 26 -1.92 13.76 -10.05
N GLU A 27 -1.29 14.33 -11.07
CA GLU A 27 -1.19 13.73 -12.41
C GLU A 27 -0.45 12.39 -12.39
N GLN A 28 0.60 12.29 -11.58
CA GLN A 28 1.44 11.09 -11.52
C GLN A 28 0.84 9.96 -10.68
N CYS A 29 0.16 10.25 -9.58
CA CYS A 29 -0.29 9.20 -8.66
C CYS A 29 -1.65 9.44 -7.99
N GLY A 30 -2.41 10.44 -8.43
CA GLY A 30 -3.74 10.74 -7.93
C GLY A 30 -3.79 11.40 -6.55
N ILE A 31 -2.65 11.57 -5.87
CA ILE A 31 -2.62 12.17 -4.52
C ILE A 31 -3.00 13.65 -4.61
N ASN A 32 -4.05 14.02 -3.91
CA ASN A 32 -4.53 15.40 -3.80
C ASN A 32 -3.84 16.13 -2.64
N LEU A 33 -2.92 17.03 -2.97
CA LEU A 33 -2.23 17.90 -2.03
C LEU A 33 -2.97 19.25 -1.97
N HIS A 34 -4.03 19.33 -1.16
CA HIS A 34 -4.75 20.59 -0.94
C HIS A 34 -3.89 21.60 -0.16
N ASP A 35 -4.27 22.88 -0.16
CA ASP A 35 -3.49 24.00 0.39
C ASP A 35 -3.02 23.79 1.84
N GLY A 36 -3.82 23.15 2.68
CA GLY A 36 -3.44 22.78 4.05
C GLY A 36 -2.28 21.78 4.16
N LYS A 37 -1.79 21.21 3.05
CA LYS A 37 -0.64 20.29 3.02
C LYS A 37 0.70 20.96 2.67
N LYS A 38 0.72 22.28 2.44
CA LYS A 38 1.92 23.00 2.02
C LYS A 38 3.10 22.82 2.99
N GLU A 39 2.88 22.95 4.29
CA GLU A 39 3.94 22.76 5.28
C GLU A 39 4.43 21.30 5.35
N LEU A 40 3.55 20.33 5.15
CA LEU A 40 3.92 18.92 5.05
C LEU A 40 4.80 18.67 3.82
N VAL A 41 4.42 19.20 2.65
CA VAL A 41 5.21 19.11 1.40
C VAL A 41 6.58 19.74 1.61
N LYS A 42 6.62 20.97 2.17
CA LYS A 42 7.86 21.66 2.50
C LYS A 42 8.77 20.81 3.40
N ALA A 43 8.23 20.29 4.49
CA ALA A 43 9.01 19.49 5.45
C ALA A 43 9.58 18.23 4.80
N ARG A 44 8.76 17.50 4.04
CA ARG A 44 9.14 16.23 3.39
C ARG A 44 10.13 16.43 2.26
N LEU A 45 9.93 17.42 1.40
CA LEU A 45 10.80 17.66 0.26
C LEU A 45 12.08 18.42 0.60
N SER A 46 12.11 19.21 1.68
CA SER A 46 13.35 19.91 2.10
C SER A 46 14.52 18.95 2.34
N LYS A 47 14.23 17.71 2.75
CA LYS A 47 15.26 16.67 2.88
C LYS A 47 15.79 16.27 1.50
N ARG A 48 14.91 16.05 0.52
CA ARG A 48 15.27 15.68 -0.85
C ARG A 48 16.11 16.78 -1.53
N LEU A 49 15.67 18.04 -1.36
CA LEU A 49 16.41 19.18 -1.92
C LEU A 49 17.85 19.22 -1.41
N ARG A 50 18.05 18.98 -0.10
CA ARG A 50 19.41 18.95 0.49
C ARG A 50 20.24 17.77 -0.02
N GLU A 51 19.65 16.58 -0.10
CA GLU A 51 20.34 15.37 -0.58
C GLU A 51 20.74 15.49 -2.05
N GLY A 52 19.90 16.12 -2.89
CA GLY A 52 20.18 16.36 -4.31
C GLY A 52 20.90 17.69 -4.60
N ASN A 53 21.27 18.47 -3.57
CA ASN A 53 21.93 19.79 -3.70
C ASN A 53 21.14 20.79 -4.58
N PHE A 54 19.82 20.76 -4.54
CA PHE A 54 18.98 21.72 -5.26
C PHE A 54 18.93 23.06 -4.53
N ALA A 55 19.05 24.16 -5.27
CA ALA A 55 19.06 25.51 -4.70
C ALA A 55 17.67 26.00 -4.26
N SER A 56 16.60 25.49 -4.88
CA SER A 56 15.23 25.91 -4.61
C SER A 56 14.21 24.83 -4.98
N PHE A 57 12.95 24.97 -4.49
CA PHE A 57 11.83 24.11 -4.92
C PHE A 57 11.54 24.27 -6.42
N SER A 58 11.77 25.43 -7.00
CA SER A 58 11.61 25.65 -8.43
C SER A 58 12.64 24.87 -9.26
N ASP A 59 13.90 24.82 -8.80
CA ASP A 59 14.96 24.03 -9.48
C ASP A 59 14.67 22.54 -9.33
N TYR A 60 14.24 22.11 -8.14
CA TYR A 60 13.82 20.74 -7.88
C TYR A 60 12.67 20.31 -8.80
N TYR A 61 11.61 21.13 -8.88
CA TYR A 61 10.49 20.87 -9.77
C TYR A 61 10.93 20.74 -11.22
N ARG A 62 11.79 21.67 -11.69
CA ARG A 62 12.32 21.62 -13.05
C ARG A 62 13.08 20.32 -13.33
N HIS A 63 13.89 19.85 -12.37
CA HIS A 63 14.64 18.61 -12.50
C HIS A 63 13.72 17.39 -12.57
N VAL A 64 12.79 17.22 -11.64
CA VAL A 64 11.89 16.05 -11.60
C VAL A 64 10.93 15.96 -12.80
N THR A 65 10.82 17.02 -13.60
CA THR A 65 10.02 17.03 -14.84
C THR A 65 10.84 16.76 -16.10
N THR A 66 12.15 16.49 -15.99
CA THR A 66 13.00 16.06 -17.10
C THR A 66 13.10 14.53 -17.17
N ASP A 67 13.55 14.00 -18.31
CA ASP A 67 13.80 12.54 -18.46
C ASP A 67 14.90 12.06 -17.49
N GLU A 68 15.92 12.87 -17.24
CA GLU A 68 17.01 12.56 -16.30
C GLU A 68 16.54 12.59 -14.83
N GLY A 69 15.45 13.29 -14.53
CA GLY A 69 14.88 13.44 -13.20
C GLY A 69 13.86 12.36 -12.79
N GLN A 70 13.63 11.34 -13.63
CA GLN A 70 12.59 10.33 -13.36
C GLN A 70 12.84 9.52 -12.07
N ASP A 71 14.07 9.18 -11.77
CA ASP A 71 14.42 8.51 -10.51
C ASP A 71 14.12 9.40 -9.29
N GLU A 72 14.41 10.70 -9.42
CA GLU A 72 14.12 11.67 -8.36
C GLU A 72 12.61 11.94 -8.24
N LEU A 73 11.84 11.90 -9.33
CA LEU A 73 10.37 11.94 -9.29
C LEU A 73 9.80 10.77 -8.47
N VAL A 74 10.32 9.56 -8.63
CA VAL A 74 9.95 8.40 -7.81
C VAL A 74 10.25 8.69 -6.34
N MET A 75 11.43 9.22 -6.01
CA MET A 75 11.83 9.55 -4.63
C MET A 75 10.98 10.69 -4.05
N MET A 76 10.54 11.62 -4.88
CA MET A 76 9.60 12.69 -4.48
C MET A 76 8.25 12.09 -4.06
N ILE A 77 7.67 11.22 -4.88
CA ILE A 77 6.40 10.54 -4.60
C ILE A 77 6.55 9.69 -3.33
N ASP A 78 7.63 8.93 -3.19
CA ASP A 78 7.95 8.15 -1.99
C ASP A 78 7.99 9.02 -0.73
N SER A 79 8.54 10.21 -0.84
CA SER A 79 8.65 11.15 0.29
C SER A 79 7.31 11.77 0.67
N LEU A 80 6.43 11.97 -0.32
CA LEU A 80 5.10 12.58 -0.11
C LEU A 80 4.04 11.56 0.30
N SER A 81 4.27 10.28 0.06
CA SER A 81 3.37 9.20 0.47
C SER A 81 3.31 9.05 1.98
N THR A 82 2.14 8.69 2.50
CA THR A 82 1.95 8.40 3.93
C THR A 82 1.70 6.90 4.10
N ASN A 83 2.63 6.21 4.76
CA ASN A 83 2.73 4.76 4.77
C ASN A 83 2.47 4.15 6.16
N LEU A 84 1.51 4.71 6.92
CA LEU A 84 1.13 4.17 8.24
C LEU A 84 0.35 2.87 8.07
N THR A 85 0.92 1.78 8.55
CA THR A 85 0.29 0.45 8.56
C THR A 85 0.75 -0.35 9.76
N TYR A 86 -0.02 -1.39 10.14
CA TYR A 86 0.32 -2.35 11.19
C TYR A 86 -0.37 -3.69 10.92
N PHE A 87 0.13 -4.76 11.55
CA PHE A 87 -0.44 -6.09 11.39
C PHE A 87 -1.89 -6.15 11.85
N PHE A 88 -2.73 -6.81 11.08
CA PHE A 88 -4.17 -6.98 11.33
C PHE A 88 -4.96 -5.68 11.54
N ARG A 89 -4.50 -4.57 10.94
CA ARG A 89 -5.21 -3.29 10.95
C ARG A 89 -6.66 -3.48 10.53
N GLU A 90 -7.60 -2.91 11.35
CA GLU A 90 -9.05 -3.06 11.13
C GLU A 90 -9.46 -4.54 11.13
N PHE A 91 -9.21 -5.20 12.26
CA PHE A 91 -9.34 -6.66 12.44
C PHE A 91 -10.70 -7.25 12.00
N GLY A 92 -11.77 -6.44 11.97
CA GLY A 92 -13.08 -6.81 11.44
C GLY A 92 -12.99 -7.42 10.03
N HIS A 93 -12.22 -6.80 9.13
CA HIS A 93 -12.02 -7.27 7.76
C HIS A 93 -11.42 -8.68 7.69
N PHE A 94 -10.49 -9.01 8.58
CA PHE A 94 -9.91 -10.36 8.64
C PHE A 94 -10.90 -11.37 9.20
N LYS A 95 -11.84 -10.97 10.09
CA LYS A 95 -12.95 -11.85 10.54
C LYS A 95 -13.88 -12.16 9.37
N THR A 96 -14.31 -11.14 8.62
CA THR A 96 -15.16 -11.35 7.45
C THR A 96 -14.45 -12.19 6.40
N LEU A 97 -13.18 -11.92 6.11
CA LEU A 97 -12.40 -12.75 5.19
C LEU A 97 -12.38 -14.22 5.66
N ARG A 98 -12.13 -14.47 6.95
CA ARG A 98 -12.14 -15.84 7.53
C ARG A 98 -13.47 -16.55 7.29
N SER A 99 -14.60 -15.86 7.40
CA SER A 99 -15.94 -16.46 7.24
C SER A 99 -16.25 -16.83 5.78
N VAL A 100 -15.79 -16.06 4.80
CA VAL A 100 -16.07 -16.27 3.37
C VAL A 100 -15.05 -17.18 2.67
N LEU A 101 -13.82 -17.27 3.18
CA LEU A 101 -12.73 -18.06 2.58
C LEU A 101 -13.07 -19.55 2.33
N PRO A 102 -13.74 -20.30 3.23
CA PRO A 102 -14.04 -21.70 2.98
C PRO A 102 -14.92 -21.92 1.75
N GLU A 103 -15.94 -21.07 1.56
CA GLU A 103 -16.84 -21.13 0.40
C GLU A 103 -16.07 -20.74 -0.88
N MET A 104 -15.32 -19.66 -0.87
CA MET A 104 -14.51 -19.21 -2.00
C MET A 104 -13.50 -20.29 -2.44
N ALA A 105 -12.84 -20.93 -1.48
CA ALA A 105 -11.89 -22.00 -1.74
C ALA A 105 -12.57 -23.26 -2.33
N ALA A 106 -13.77 -23.60 -1.85
CA ALA A 106 -14.57 -24.72 -2.38
C ALA A 106 -15.00 -24.46 -3.83
N ALA A 107 -15.45 -23.24 -4.14
CA ALA A 107 -15.82 -22.84 -5.50
C ALA A 107 -14.63 -22.99 -6.49
N ARG A 108 -13.43 -22.60 -6.07
CA ARG A 108 -12.22 -22.73 -6.91
C ARG A 108 -11.75 -24.16 -7.09
N ASN A 109 -11.94 -25.04 -6.10
CA ASN A 109 -11.59 -26.47 -6.23
C ASN A 109 -12.48 -27.22 -7.22
N GLY A 110 -13.70 -26.72 -7.48
CA GLY A 110 -14.62 -27.26 -8.47
C GLY A 110 -14.25 -26.93 -9.95
N ASP A 111 -13.48 -25.88 -10.17
CA ASP A 111 -13.02 -25.49 -11.48
C ASP A 111 -11.87 -26.39 -11.95
N ARG A 112 -12.11 -27.13 -13.03
CA ARG A 112 -11.27 -28.25 -13.58
C ARG A 112 -9.83 -27.88 -13.98
N LYS A 113 -9.27 -26.72 -13.63
CA LYS A 113 -7.93 -26.27 -14.08
C LYS A 113 -7.02 -25.73 -12.97
N GLY A 114 -7.20 -26.15 -11.72
CA GLY A 114 -6.28 -25.74 -10.63
C GLY A 114 -6.27 -24.20 -10.44
N ALA A 115 -7.44 -23.58 -10.58
CA ALA A 115 -7.59 -22.13 -10.45
C ALA A 115 -7.17 -21.70 -9.04
N ARG A 116 -6.19 -20.80 -8.98
CA ARG A 116 -5.69 -20.24 -7.72
C ARG A 116 -6.69 -19.22 -7.18
N LEU A 117 -6.87 -19.21 -5.86
CA LEU A 117 -7.51 -18.08 -5.18
C LEU A 117 -6.56 -16.88 -5.25
N GLN A 118 -6.98 -15.84 -5.96
CA GLN A 118 -6.17 -14.64 -6.21
C GLN A 118 -6.57 -13.52 -5.27
N ILE A 119 -5.64 -13.02 -4.48
CA ILE A 119 -5.85 -11.89 -3.56
C ILE A 119 -4.93 -10.75 -3.96
N TRP A 120 -5.46 -9.55 -4.00
CA TRP A 120 -4.69 -8.34 -4.25
C TRP A 120 -4.73 -7.41 -3.04
N SER A 121 -3.56 -7.14 -2.45
CA SER A 121 -3.35 -6.07 -1.49
C SER A 121 -2.83 -4.84 -2.24
N ALA A 122 -3.71 -3.90 -2.51
CA ALA A 122 -3.44 -2.68 -3.26
C ALA A 122 -3.04 -1.54 -2.30
N ALA A 123 -1.89 -0.90 -2.51
CA ALA A 123 -1.24 0.03 -1.59
C ALA A 123 -0.84 -0.68 -0.26
N CYS A 124 -0.07 -1.75 -0.38
CA CYS A 124 0.31 -2.64 0.72
C CYS A 124 1.31 -2.05 1.72
N SER A 125 1.85 -0.86 1.46
CA SER A 125 2.85 -0.20 2.29
C SER A 125 4.04 -1.11 2.63
N SER A 126 4.47 -1.16 3.87
CA SER A 126 5.61 -1.97 4.34
C SER A 126 5.29 -3.46 4.57
N GLY A 127 4.15 -3.96 4.09
CA GLY A 127 3.87 -5.39 3.96
C GLY A 127 3.11 -6.03 5.12
N GLU A 128 2.73 -5.29 6.16
CA GLU A 128 1.99 -5.82 7.31
C GLU A 128 0.62 -6.38 6.89
N GLU A 129 -0.08 -5.72 5.96
CA GLU A 129 -1.37 -6.17 5.44
C GLU A 129 -1.26 -7.48 4.65
N PRO A 130 -0.45 -7.60 3.58
CA PRO A 130 -0.36 -8.85 2.83
C PRO A 130 0.16 -10.02 3.66
N TYR A 131 1.02 -9.80 4.65
CA TYR A 131 1.41 -10.86 5.57
C TYR A 131 0.30 -11.24 6.55
N SER A 132 -0.51 -10.29 7.00
CA SER A 132 -1.72 -10.59 7.79
C SER A 132 -2.72 -11.41 6.98
N LEU A 133 -2.87 -11.13 5.67
CA LEU A 133 -3.66 -11.93 4.74
C LEU A 133 -3.09 -13.36 4.61
N ALA A 134 -1.79 -13.49 4.38
CA ALA A 134 -1.12 -14.78 4.25
C ALA A 134 -1.29 -15.66 5.50
N ILE A 135 -1.12 -15.08 6.69
CA ILE A 135 -1.34 -15.75 7.97
C ILE A 135 -2.81 -16.18 8.10
N THR A 136 -3.76 -15.29 7.80
CA THR A 136 -5.20 -15.59 7.85
C THR A 136 -5.56 -16.76 6.94
N LEU A 137 -5.06 -16.77 5.71
CA LEU A 137 -5.24 -17.86 4.75
C LEU A 137 -4.67 -19.18 5.28
N ARG A 138 -3.46 -19.14 5.82
CA ARG A 138 -2.82 -20.34 6.38
C ARG A 138 -3.60 -20.91 7.56
N GLU A 139 -4.16 -20.06 8.43
CA GLU A 139 -4.97 -20.48 9.57
C GLU A 139 -6.31 -21.08 9.15
N VAL A 140 -6.97 -20.52 8.12
CA VAL A 140 -8.30 -21.00 7.67
C VAL A 140 -8.20 -22.23 6.76
N LEU A 141 -7.29 -22.20 5.81
CA LEU A 141 -7.17 -23.25 4.80
C LEU A 141 -6.27 -24.39 5.24
N GLY A 142 -5.38 -24.14 6.22
CA GLY A 142 -4.44 -25.15 6.73
C GLY A 142 -3.55 -25.70 5.61
N ASN A 143 -3.44 -27.03 5.56
CA ASN A 143 -2.69 -27.76 4.53
C ASN A 143 -3.58 -28.21 3.36
N LYS A 144 -4.80 -27.66 3.23
CA LYS A 144 -5.65 -27.99 2.08
C LYS A 144 -4.96 -27.57 0.79
N PRO A 145 -5.04 -28.38 -0.28
CA PRO A 145 -4.37 -28.10 -1.55
C PRO A 145 -5.11 -27.04 -2.37
N VAL A 146 -5.48 -25.92 -1.77
CA VAL A 146 -6.01 -24.76 -2.48
C VAL A 146 -4.83 -23.87 -2.83
N PRO A 147 -4.46 -23.76 -4.11
CA PRO A 147 -3.39 -22.86 -4.50
C PRO A 147 -3.87 -21.42 -4.26
N VAL A 148 -3.13 -20.68 -3.45
CA VAL A 148 -3.39 -19.27 -3.17
C VAL A 148 -2.24 -18.43 -3.71
N SER A 149 -2.55 -17.25 -4.23
CA SER A 149 -1.58 -16.24 -4.63
C SER A 149 -1.99 -14.88 -4.08
N ILE A 150 -1.07 -14.23 -3.39
CA ILE A 150 -1.26 -12.85 -2.94
C ILE A 150 -0.34 -11.96 -3.77
N LEU A 151 -0.93 -11.05 -4.55
CA LEU A 151 -0.20 -9.93 -5.14
C LEU A 151 -0.30 -8.75 -4.17
N ALA A 152 0.83 -8.18 -3.81
CA ALA A 152 0.93 -7.00 -2.97
C ALA A 152 1.63 -5.87 -3.73
N THR A 153 0.97 -4.73 -3.86
CA THR A 153 1.50 -3.63 -4.67
C THR A 153 1.51 -2.33 -3.90
N ASP A 154 2.53 -1.52 -4.16
CA ASP A 154 2.61 -0.15 -3.67
C ASP A 154 3.36 0.71 -4.70
N ILE A 155 3.15 2.02 -4.68
CA ILE A 155 3.87 2.96 -5.53
C ILE A 155 5.29 3.23 -4.99
N SER A 156 5.46 3.14 -3.67
CA SER A 156 6.70 3.45 -2.95
C SER A 156 7.66 2.27 -2.95
N THR A 157 8.79 2.44 -3.61
CA THR A 157 9.88 1.44 -3.64
C THR A 157 10.46 1.20 -2.26
N ARG A 158 10.60 2.26 -1.46
CA ARG A 158 11.17 2.21 -0.11
C ARG A 158 10.36 1.32 0.83
N VAL A 159 9.03 1.38 0.78
CA VAL A 159 8.20 0.53 1.65
C VAL A 159 8.14 -0.90 1.15
N LEU A 160 8.17 -1.10 -0.18
CA LEU A 160 8.27 -2.43 -0.79
C LEU A 160 9.56 -3.15 -0.40
N ASP A 161 10.69 -2.45 -0.32
CA ASP A 161 11.95 -3.03 0.19
C ASP A 161 11.81 -3.55 1.62
N THR A 162 11.08 -2.83 2.48
CA THR A 162 10.80 -3.28 3.85
C THR A 162 9.87 -4.51 3.83
N ALA A 163 8.83 -4.47 3.00
CA ALA A 163 7.88 -5.56 2.82
C ALA A 163 8.58 -6.85 2.34
N ILE A 164 9.43 -6.77 1.33
CA ILE A 164 10.18 -7.90 0.77
C ILE A 164 11.10 -8.54 1.81
N ARG A 165 11.80 -7.73 2.62
CA ARG A 165 12.63 -8.24 3.72
C ARG A 165 11.80 -8.94 4.78
N GLY A 166 10.58 -8.46 5.04
CA GLY A 166 9.67 -9.00 6.05
C GLY A 166 10.24 -8.97 7.47
N ILE A 167 11.05 -7.93 7.79
CA ILE A 167 11.69 -7.76 9.09
C ILE A 167 11.14 -6.51 9.75
N TYR A 168 10.59 -6.67 10.95
CA TYR A 168 9.90 -5.61 11.66
C TYR A 168 10.41 -5.47 13.09
N PRO A 169 10.56 -4.24 13.61
CA PRO A 169 10.92 -4.02 15.01
C PRO A 169 9.73 -4.41 15.91
N ARG A 170 10.03 -4.75 17.15
CA ARG A 170 9.06 -5.21 18.16
C ARG A 170 7.88 -4.25 18.35
N GLU A 171 8.12 -2.95 18.20
CA GLU A 171 7.09 -1.92 18.35
C GLU A 171 5.96 -2.06 17.34
N ARG A 172 6.22 -2.64 16.16
CA ARG A 172 5.21 -2.91 15.12
C ARG A 172 4.41 -4.19 15.36
N MET A 173 4.79 -4.98 16.35
CA MET A 173 4.18 -6.28 16.65
C MET A 173 3.18 -6.21 17.81
N LYS A 174 2.83 -5.02 18.32
CA LYS A 174 2.01 -4.84 19.52
C LYS A 174 0.63 -5.51 19.46
N ASP A 175 0.03 -5.50 18.27
CA ASP A 175 -1.31 -6.06 18.04
C ASP A 175 -1.30 -7.50 17.53
N VAL A 176 -0.11 -8.15 17.53
CA VAL A 176 0.07 -9.54 17.11
C VAL A 176 0.14 -10.43 18.35
N SER A 177 -0.75 -11.43 18.43
CA SER A 177 -0.77 -12.35 19.57
C SER A 177 0.52 -13.18 19.67
N ASP A 178 0.89 -13.58 20.90
CA ASP A 178 2.06 -14.43 21.13
C ASP A 178 2.02 -15.74 20.34
N GLN A 179 0.84 -16.30 20.15
CA GLN A 179 0.66 -17.51 19.36
C GLN A 179 1.03 -17.29 17.90
N ILE A 180 0.57 -16.19 17.29
CA ILE A 180 0.90 -15.81 15.91
C ILE A 180 2.39 -15.52 15.79
N LEU A 181 2.96 -14.80 16.76
CA LEU A 181 4.41 -14.50 16.78
C LEU A 181 5.24 -15.79 16.77
N LYS A 182 4.94 -16.74 17.66
CA LYS A 182 5.67 -18.02 17.75
C LYS A 182 5.49 -18.86 16.47
N THR A 183 4.28 -18.85 15.90
CA THR A 183 3.96 -19.72 14.76
C THR A 183 4.51 -19.18 13.46
N TYR A 184 4.39 -17.87 13.18
CA TYR A 184 4.63 -17.31 11.85
C TYR A 184 5.83 -16.35 11.76
N PHE A 185 6.47 -16.06 12.89
CA PHE A 185 7.65 -15.19 12.92
C PHE A 185 8.84 -15.88 13.56
N ARG A 186 10.03 -15.40 13.23
CA ARG A 186 11.30 -15.73 13.87
C ARG A 186 11.78 -14.51 14.63
N TYR A 187 12.02 -14.65 15.91
CA TYR A 187 12.68 -13.60 16.70
C TYR A 187 14.16 -13.54 16.39
N GLY A 188 14.70 -12.34 16.22
CA GLY A 188 16.10 -12.13 15.89
C GLY A 188 17.04 -12.35 17.08
N SER A 189 18.29 -12.70 16.78
CA SER A 189 19.37 -12.85 17.76
C SER A 189 20.58 -11.98 17.39
N GLY A 190 21.46 -11.74 18.35
CA GLY A 190 22.63 -10.90 18.16
C GLY A 190 22.25 -9.47 17.72
N LYS A 191 22.78 -9.00 16.61
CA LYS A 191 22.46 -7.66 16.05
C LYS A 191 21.00 -7.46 15.66
N TRP A 192 20.22 -8.54 15.56
CA TRP A 192 18.79 -8.52 15.22
C TRP A 192 17.89 -8.68 16.45
N THR A 193 18.44 -8.65 17.66
CA THR A 193 17.63 -8.64 18.89
C THR A 193 16.64 -7.48 18.86
N GLY A 194 15.38 -7.76 19.20
CA GLY A 194 14.28 -6.77 19.12
C GLY A 194 13.56 -6.71 17.75
N PHE A 195 13.95 -7.55 16.80
CA PHE A 195 13.29 -7.67 15.51
C PHE A 195 12.60 -9.02 15.33
N TYR A 196 11.54 -9.03 14.56
CA TYR A 196 10.82 -10.21 14.12
C TYR A 196 10.89 -10.32 12.60
N GLN A 197 11.20 -11.50 12.08
CA GLN A 197 11.14 -11.79 10.65
C GLN A 197 9.95 -12.71 10.35
N VAL A 198 9.14 -12.36 9.37
CA VAL A 198 8.11 -13.26 8.84
C VAL A 198 8.77 -14.53 8.32
N LYS A 199 8.29 -15.72 8.70
CA LYS A 199 8.85 -17.00 8.25
C LYS A 199 8.72 -17.17 6.74
N LYS A 200 9.63 -17.95 6.14
CA LYS A 200 9.74 -18.13 4.70
C LYS A 200 8.44 -18.65 4.08
N GLU A 201 7.78 -19.61 4.72
CA GLU A 201 6.53 -20.20 4.25
C GLU A 201 5.37 -19.20 4.11
N ILE A 202 5.39 -18.09 4.85
CA ILE A 202 4.42 -17.00 4.74
C ILE A 202 4.88 -15.99 3.68
N ARG A 203 6.19 -15.68 3.65
CA ARG A 203 6.73 -14.76 2.64
C ARG A 203 6.56 -15.29 1.22
N ASP A 204 6.72 -16.59 1.01
CA ASP A 204 6.58 -17.23 -0.30
C ASP A 204 5.14 -17.20 -0.85
N MET A 205 4.14 -16.90 0.00
CA MET A 205 2.74 -16.71 -0.43
C MET A 205 2.49 -15.35 -1.06
N VAL A 206 3.42 -14.38 -0.89
CA VAL A 206 3.22 -12.99 -1.28
C VAL A 206 4.22 -12.59 -2.35
N ARG A 207 3.73 -12.09 -3.47
CA ARG A 207 4.53 -11.45 -4.51
C ARG A 207 4.39 -9.94 -4.40
N PHE A 208 5.49 -9.23 -4.22
CA PHE A 208 5.53 -7.78 -4.18
C PHE A 208 5.86 -7.20 -5.56
N LEU A 209 5.17 -6.12 -5.94
CA LEU A 209 5.39 -5.41 -7.20
C LEU A 209 5.15 -3.92 -7.01
N ARG A 210 6.01 -3.08 -7.59
CA ARG A 210 5.72 -1.66 -7.71
C ARG A 210 4.59 -1.46 -8.70
N PHE A 211 3.53 -0.79 -8.28
CA PHE A 211 2.37 -0.49 -9.13
C PHE A 211 1.71 0.81 -8.68
N ASN A 212 1.39 1.64 -9.65
CA ASN A 212 0.62 2.86 -9.44
C ASN A 212 -0.87 2.55 -9.66
N LEU A 213 -1.73 2.86 -8.69
CA LEU A 213 -3.18 2.64 -8.80
C LEU A 213 -3.84 3.48 -9.92
N MET A 214 -3.11 4.50 -10.41
CA MET A 214 -3.56 5.30 -11.57
C MET A 214 -3.28 4.58 -12.89
N ASP A 215 -2.39 3.62 -12.94
CA ASP A 215 -2.10 2.83 -14.12
C ASP A 215 -3.20 1.78 -14.39
N LEU A 216 -3.29 1.33 -15.62
CA LEU A 216 -4.15 0.19 -15.96
C LEU A 216 -3.42 -1.12 -15.61
N PRO A 217 -4.07 -2.03 -14.89
CA PRO A 217 -3.50 -3.35 -14.68
C PRO A 217 -3.45 -4.13 -16.01
N PRO A 218 -2.63 -5.20 -16.09
CA PRO A 218 -2.66 -6.11 -17.24
C PRO A 218 -4.08 -6.58 -17.56
N ALA A 219 -4.39 -6.76 -18.84
CA ALA A 219 -5.76 -7.06 -19.30
C ALA A 219 -6.31 -8.38 -18.76
N ASP A 220 -5.44 -9.34 -18.45
CA ASP A 220 -5.75 -10.65 -17.88
C ASP A 220 -5.69 -10.68 -16.34
N PHE A 221 -5.40 -9.55 -15.71
CA PHE A 221 -5.34 -9.46 -14.25
C PHE A 221 -6.73 -9.50 -13.64
N ALA A 222 -7.00 -10.52 -12.83
CA ALA A 222 -8.24 -10.69 -12.10
C ALA A 222 -7.95 -11.10 -10.65
N SER A 223 -8.85 -10.78 -9.73
CA SER A 223 -8.71 -11.08 -8.31
C SER A 223 -10.03 -11.56 -7.73
N ASP A 224 -9.97 -12.45 -6.75
CA ASP A 224 -11.16 -12.91 -6.01
C ASP A 224 -11.41 -12.05 -4.76
N VAL A 225 -10.35 -11.49 -4.22
CA VAL A 225 -10.39 -10.59 -3.07
C VAL A 225 -9.46 -9.42 -3.31
N ILE A 226 -9.96 -8.20 -3.12
CA ILE A 226 -9.16 -6.98 -3.18
C ILE A 226 -9.21 -6.29 -1.82
N PHE A 227 -8.03 -6.00 -1.27
CA PHE A 227 -7.83 -5.08 -0.16
C PHE A 227 -7.25 -3.79 -0.73
N CYS A 228 -8.05 -2.73 -0.79
CA CYS A 228 -7.64 -1.38 -1.20
C CYS A 228 -8.01 -0.42 -0.08
N ARG A 229 -7.15 -0.34 0.94
CA ARG A 229 -7.47 0.25 2.23
C ARG A 229 -6.54 1.40 2.59
N ASN A 230 -7.15 2.46 3.13
CA ASN A 230 -6.44 3.63 3.65
C ASN A 230 -5.56 4.34 2.61
N VAL A 231 -5.94 4.31 1.36
CA VAL A 231 -5.26 4.97 0.23
C VAL A 231 -6.17 5.95 -0.49
N MET A 232 -7.47 5.66 -0.63
CA MET A 232 -8.42 6.55 -1.31
C MET A 232 -8.68 7.85 -0.54
N ILE A 233 -8.36 7.89 0.75
CA ILE A 233 -8.39 9.12 1.57
C ILE A 233 -7.48 10.23 1.05
N TYR A 234 -6.52 9.87 0.18
CA TYR A 234 -5.60 10.83 -0.44
C TYR A 234 -6.06 11.31 -1.82
N PHE A 235 -7.15 10.75 -2.35
CA PHE A 235 -7.66 11.03 -3.68
C PHE A 235 -8.89 11.96 -3.62
N ASP A 236 -9.07 12.76 -4.65
CA ASP A 236 -10.31 13.49 -4.85
C ASP A 236 -11.45 12.55 -5.32
N LYS A 237 -12.69 13.05 -5.27
CA LYS A 237 -13.88 12.25 -5.60
C LYS A 237 -13.86 11.66 -7.01
N PRO A 238 -13.49 12.39 -8.07
CA PRO A 238 -13.39 11.80 -9.41
C PRO A 238 -12.38 10.65 -9.48
N THR A 239 -11.21 10.81 -8.84
CA THR A 239 -10.16 9.79 -8.79
C THR A 239 -10.62 8.56 -8.00
N GLN A 240 -11.30 8.76 -6.85
CA GLN A 240 -11.90 7.67 -6.07
C GLN A 240 -12.90 6.87 -6.93
N GLU A 241 -13.81 7.54 -7.63
CA GLU A 241 -14.82 6.89 -8.45
C GLU A 241 -14.20 6.11 -9.61
N MET A 242 -13.22 6.70 -10.29
CA MET A 242 -12.46 6.01 -11.35
C MET A 242 -11.79 4.75 -10.82
N LEU A 243 -11.10 4.84 -9.67
CA LEU A 243 -10.41 3.70 -9.05
C LEU A 243 -11.41 2.61 -8.64
N VAL A 244 -12.48 2.95 -7.94
CA VAL A 244 -13.51 2.00 -7.48
C VAL A 244 -14.13 1.23 -8.66
N ASN A 245 -14.45 1.90 -9.75
CA ASN A 245 -14.97 1.26 -10.97
C ASN A 245 -13.92 0.34 -11.62
N ARG A 246 -12.64 0.70 -11.55
CA ARG A 246 -11.53 -0.15 -12.02
C ARG A 246 -11.40 -1.41 -11.16
N LEU A 247 -11.45 -1.28 -9.83
CA LEU A 247 -11.42 -2.41 -8.90
C LEU A 247 -12.59 -3.38 -9.17
N TYR A 248 -13.79 -2.85 -9.44
CA TYR A 248 -14.92 -3.68 -9.81
C TYR A 248 -14.69 -4.50 -11.09
N ARG A 249 -14.06 -3.93 -12.11
CA ARG A 249 -13.75 -4.65 -13.37
C ARG A 249 -12.79 -5.81 -13.15
N ILE A 250 -11.76 -5.58 -12.31
CA ILE A 250 -10.71 -6.56 -11.97
C ILE A 250 -11.25 -7.68 -11.08
N LEU A 251 -12.21 -7.38 -10.23
CA LEU A 251 -12.76 -8.35 -9.29
C LEU A 251 -13.55 -9.43 -10.04
N ASN A 252 -13.29 -10.69 -9.74
CA ASN A 252 -14.06 -11.82 -10.25
C ASN A 252 -15.51 -11.76 -9.75
N LYS A 253 -16.42 -12.42 -10.46
CA LYS A 253 -17.81 -12.58 -10.01
C LYS A 253 -17.82 -13.20 -8.61
N ASP A 254 -18.70 -12.71 -7.76
CA ASP A 254 -18.83 -13.10 -6.34
C ASP A 254 -17.61 -12.78 -5.46
N GLY A 255 -16.64 -12.02 -5.99
CA GLY A 255 -15.47 -11.57 -5.25
C GLY A 255 -15.77 -10.45 -4.26
N TYR A 256 -14.84 -10.23 -3.34
CA TYR A 256 -14.96 -9.25 -2.26
C TYR A 256 -13.95 -8.11 -2.39
N CYS A 257 -14.41 -6.89 -2.14
CA CYS A 257 -13.57 -5.69 -2.06
C CYS A 257 -13.66 -5.09 -0.65
N PHE A 258 -12.50 -4.93 -0.01
CA PHE A 258 -12.33 -4.34 1.31
C PHE A 258 -11.68 -2.97 1.16
N VAL A 259 -12.31 -1.94 1.72
CA VAL A 259 -11.77 -0.56 1.79
C VAL A 259 -11.52 -0.19 3.25
N GLY A 260 -10.77 0.88 3.54
CA GLY A 260 -10.52 1.29 4.92
C GLY A 260 -11.79 1.83 5.61
N HIS A 261 -11.84 1.75 6.93
CA HIS A 261 -13.01 2.21 7.71
C HIS A 261 -13.35 3.69 7.50
N SER A 262 -12.36 4.51 7.14
CA SER A 262 -12.57 5.94 6.80
C SER A 262 -12.92 6.16 5.33
N GLU A 263 -13.09 5.09 4.55
CA GLU A 263 -13.28 5.12 3.11
C GLU A 263 -14.65 4.54 2.76
N SER A 264 -15.68 5.40 2.72
CA SER A 264 -17.00 4.97 2.29
C SER A 264 -17.14 5.15 0.79
N LEU A 265 -17.72 4.15 0.11
CA LEU A 265 -18.11 4.27 -1.30
C LEU A 265 -19.44 5.02 -1.47
N THR A 266 -20.08 5.42 -0.38
CA THR A 266 -21.31 6.22 -0.41
C THR A 266 -21.08 7.54 -1.14
N GLY A 267 -21.93 7.83 -2.13
CA GLY A 267 -21.83 9.05 -2.94
C GLY A 267 -20.83 8.97 -4.09
N LEU A 268 -20.28 7.78 -4.37
CA LEU A 268 -19.59 7.45 -5.61
C LEU A 268 -20.52 6.63 -6.50
N ALA A 269 -20.44 6.82 -7.81
CA ALA A 269 -21.16 5.98 -8.78
C ALA A 269 -20.37 4.68 -9.00
N HIS A 270 -20.89 3.55 -8.52
CA HIS A 270 -20.25 2.24 -8.65
C HIS A 270 -21.29 1.10 -8.63
N PRO A 271 -20.97 -0.06 -9.24
CA PRO A 271 -21.89 -1.21 -9.30
C PRO A 271 -21.69 -2.25 -8.17
N PHE A 272 -20.87 -2.02 -7.18
CA PHE A 272 -20.65 -2.93 -6.04
C PHE A 272 -21.92 -3.08 -5.19
N ASN A 273 -22.16 -4.28 -4.69
CA ASN A 273 -23.16 -4.58 -3.67
C ASN A 273 -22.55 -4.38 -2.28
N TYR A 274 -23.24 -3.65 -1.41
CA TYR A 274 -22.85 -3.48 -0.01
C TYR A 274 -23.08 -4.79 0.76
N VAL A 275 -22.11 -5.21 1.57
CA VAL A 275 -22.18 -6.38 2.45
C VAL A 275 -22.26 -5.94 3.90
N GLU A 276 -21.26 -5.20 4.35
CA GLU A 276 -21.14 -4.63 5.69
C GLU A 276 -20.20 -3.40 5.64
N PRO A 277 -20.04 -2.61 6.71
CA PRO A 277 -19.18 -1.44 6.69
C PRO A 277 -17.80 -1.74 6.08
N SER A 278 -17.43 -0.99 5.04
CA SER A 278 -16.16 -1.09 4.31
C SER A 278 -15.94 -2.42 3.56
N VAL A 279 -16.97 -3.26 3.40
CA VAL A 279 -16.91 -4.52 2.65
C VAL A 279 -17.99 -4.54 1.56
N TYR A 280 -17.57 -4.84 0.36
CA TYR A 280 -18.41 -4.84 -0.84
C TYR A 280 -18.20 -6.12 -1.65
N ARG A 281 -19.22 -6.50 -2.45
CA ARG A 281 -19.20 -7.70 -3.31
C ARG A 281 -19.56 -7.35 -4.74
N LYS A 282 -18.95 -8.03 -5.69
CA LYS A 282 -19.32 -7.96 -7.12
C LYS A 282 -20.47 -8.85 -7.45
#